data_2f6fc9dd03a80cdc38cd407506ae8302
#
_entry.id   2f6fc9dd03a80cdc38cd407506ae8302
#
_cell.length_a   1.000
_cell.length_b   1.000
_cell.length_c   1.000
_cell.angle_alpha   90.00
_cell.angle_beta   90.00
_cell.angle_gamma   90.00
#
_symmetry.space_group_name_H-M   'P 1'
#
loop_
_entity.id
_entity.type
_entity.pdbx_description
1 polymer ?
#
loop_
_entity_poly.entity_id
_entity_poly.type
_entity_poly.pdbx_seq_one_letter_code
_entity_poly.pdbx_strand_id
1 'polypeptide(L)'
;MREMKDSGIVWIGAIPKRWQLSKIGSLYTQRNEKVSDKDYQPLSVTMQGILPQLATAAKTDDGDNRKLVRVGDFVINSRSDRRGSCGISPLDGSVSLINIILTPRTAMHPGYYNWLFHTTLFADEFYKWGHGIVADLWTTRWQEMKSITVPVPKYAEQERIAAFLDAECAEIDAVLEKTRASIEEYKKLKQAVITQAVTKGVRGDRSMKDSGIEWIGEIPAEWDKDKVIRVFSVIGS
;
A
#
# COMPACT_ATOMS: atom_id res chain seq x y z
N MET A 1 -25.13 18.60 -15.59
CA MET A 1 -23.67 18.40 -15.71
C MET A 1 -22.97 19.52 -14.95
N ARG A 2 -21.91 19.21 -14.14
CA ARG A 2 -21.15 20.27 -13.45
C ARG A 2 -20.33 21.06 -14.49
N GLU A 3 -20.36 22.39 -14.37
CA GLU A 3 -19.54 23.27 -15.20
C GLU A 3 -18.07 23.13 -14.78
N MET A 4 -17.20 22.81 -15.73
CA MET A 4 -15.76 22.58 -15.52
C MET A 4 -14.96 23.78 -16.01
N LYS A 5 -13.75 23.94 -15.47
CA LYS A 5 -12.72 24.87 -15.95
C LYS A 5 -11.36 24.17 -15.97
N ASP A 6 -10.51 24.58 -16.87
CA ASP A 6 -9.10 24.18 -16.82
C ASP A 6 -8.43 24.80 -15.58
N SER A 7 -7.69 23.98 -14.84
CA SER A 7 -6.92 24.44 -13.69
C SER A 7 -5.65 25.20 -14.09
N GLY A 8 -5.18 25.06 -15.33
CA GLY A 8 -3.88 25.52 -15.79
C GLY A 8 -2.70 24.71 -15.22
N ILE A 9 -2.97 23.57 -14.58
CA ILE A 9 -1.95 22.72 -13.93
C ILE A 9 -2.07 21.31 -14.50
N VAL A 10 -1.01 20.83 -15.16
CA VAL A 10 -1.00 19.59 -15.92
C VAL A 10 -1.46 18.38 -15.12
N TRP A 11 -0.95 18.19 -13.89
CA TRP A 11 -1.28 17.02 -13.09
C TRP A 11 -2.71 17.05 -12.51
N ILE A 12 -3.35 18.22 -12.42
CA ILE A 12 -4.72 18.38 -11.93
C ILE A 12 -5.72 18.29 -13.09
N GLY A 13 -5.42 18.90 -14.24
CA GLY A 13 -6.30 18.98 -15.38
C GLY A 13 -7.53 19.86 -15.12
N ALA A 14 -8.71 19.45 -15.62
CA ALA A 14 -9.95 20.18 -15.44
C ALA A 14 -10.59 19.93 -14.08
N ILE A 15 -11.06 21.00 -13.44
CA ILE A 15 -11.74 20.96 -12.13
C ILE A 15 -13.12 21.63 -12.21
N PRO A 16 -14.05 21.33 -11.28
CA PRO A 16 -15.30 22.06 -11.17
C PRO A 16 -15.06 23.57 -11.04
N LYS A 17 -15.80 24.39 -11.78
CA LYS A 17 -15.63 25.85 -11.86
C LYS A 17 -15.59 26.55 -10.50
N ARG A 18 -16.33 25.99 -9.52
CA ARG A 18 -16.43 26.52 -8.16
C ARG A 18 -15.26 26.14 -7.24
N TRP A 19 -14.39 25.23 -7.68
CA TRP A 19 -13.22 24.84 -6.88
C TRP A 19 -12.14 25.90 -6.97
N GLN A 20 -11.44 26.08 -5.86
CA GLN A 20 -10.27 26.94 -5.78
C GLN A 20 -8.99 26.11 -5.94
N LEU A 21 -7.92 26.79 -6.21
CA LEU A 21 -6.56 26.26 -6.20
C LEU A 21 -5.79 26.95 -5.09
N SER A 22 -4.94 26.22 -4.38
CA SER A 22 -4.07 26.75 -3.35
C SER A 22 -2.73 26.05 -3.34
N LYS A 23 -1.69 26.75 -2.94
CA LYS A 23 -0.40 26.13 -2.67
C LYS A 23 -0.44 25.37 -1.36
N ILE A 24 0.25 24.22 -1.28
CA ILE A 24 0.35 23.43 -0.03
C ILE A 24 0.85 24.31 1.13
N GLY A 25 1.81 25.21 0.91
CA GLY A 25 2.33 26.11 1.93
C GLY A 25 1.32 27.14 2.47
N SER A 26 0.21 27.39 1.76
CA SER A 26 -0.90 28.20 2.27
C SER A 26 -1.86 27.39 3.15
N LEU A 27 -1.93 26.07 2.95
CA LEU A 27 -2.83 25.17 3.67
C LEU A 27 -2.18 24.53 4.90
N TYR A 28 -0.85 24.34 4.85
CA TYR A 28 -0.09 23.63 5.87
C TYR A 28 1.11 24.45 6.35
N THR A 29 1.54 24.15 7.56
CA THR A 29 2.85 24.57 8.10
C THR A 29 3.68 23.35 8.43
N GLN A 30 5.00 23.43 8.25
CA GLN A 30 5.89 22.33 8.60
C GLN A 30 6.07 22.26 10.12
N ARG A 31 5.87 21.07 10.70
CA ARG A 31 6.35 20.74 12.04
C ARG A 31 7.77 20.17 11.92
N ASN A 32 8.70 20.76 12.65
CA ASN A 32 10.12 20.34 12.63
C ASN A 32 10.67 20.20 14.06
N GLU A 33 9.81 19.87 15.01
CA GLU A 33 10.15 19.66 16.41
C GLU A 33 10.89 18.33 16.56
N LYS A 34 12.06 18.35 17.20
CA LYS A 34 12.88 17.18 17.48
C LYS A 34 12.46 16.54 18.80
N VAL A 35 12.40 15.22 18.81
CA VAL A 35 11.99 14.41 19.96
C VAL A 35 12.75 13.09 20.00
N SER A 36 12.73 12.43 21.17
CA SER A 36 13.28 11.10 21.40
C SER A 36 12.21 10.02 21.16
N ASP A 37 12.62 8.82 20.72
CA ASP A 37 11.78 7.64 20.65
C ASP A 37 11.45 7.04 22.05
N LYS A 38 12.14 7.50 23.09
CA LYS A 38 11.82 7.16 24.48
C LYS A 38 10.56 7.86 24.98
N ASP A 39 10.34 9.10 24.48
CA ASP A 39 9.20 9.93 24.89
C ASP A 39 8.02 9.78 23.93
N TYR A 40 8.29 9.55 22.65
CA TYR A 40 7.29 9.44 21.58
C TYR A 40 7.52 8.17 20.78
N GLN A 41 6.56 7.25 20.85
CA GLN A 41 6.62 5.96 20.17
C GLN A 41 6.96 6.11 18.68
N PRO A 42 7.90 5.31 18.16
CA PRO A 42 8.23 5.32 16.74
C PRO A 42 7.05 4.91 15.87
N LEU A 43 6.88 5.64 14.77
CA LEU A 43 5.86 5.36 13.75
C LEU A 43 6.53 5.03 12.42
N SER A 44 5.83 4.20 11.62
CA SER A 44 6.18 3.87 10.24
C SER A 44 5.30 4.66 9.28
N VAL A 45 5.94 5.30 8.28
CA VAL A 45 5.26 5.98 7.18
C VAL A 45 5.22 5.02 6.00
N THR A 46 4.02 4.57 5.64
CA THR A 46 3.79 3.51 4.64
C THR A 46 2.84 3.98 3.55
N MET A 47 2.67 3.20 2.49
CA MET A 47 1.66 3.44 1.47
C MET A 47 0.23 3.25 2.00
N GLN A 48 0.07 2.59 3.15
CA GLN A 48 -1.22 2.39 3.83
C GLN A 48 -1.49 3.48 4.89
N GLY A 49 -0.61 4.48 4.99
CA GLY A 49 -0.69 5.55 5.97
C GLY A 49 0.33 5.43 7.10
N ILE A 50 0.00 6.06 8.22
CA ILE A 50 0.86 6.15 9.40
C ILE A 50 0.45 5.07 10.41
N LEU A 51 1.37 4.18 10.71
CA LEU A 51 1.16 3.00 11.56
C LEU A 51 2.17 2.98 12.72
N PRO A 52 1.89 2.24 13.82
CA PRO A 52 2.94 1.90 14.78
C PRO A 52 4.16 1.29 14.08
N GLN A 53 5.34 1.45 14.65
CA GLN A 53 6.56 0.97 14.02
C GLN A 53 6.46 -0.52 13.66
N LEU A 54 6.65 -0.82 12.38
CA LEU A 54 6.67 -2.19 11.89
C LEU A 54 7.94 -2.90 12.37
N ALA A 55 7.82 -4.18 12.71
CA ALA A 55 8.96 -5.01 13.14
C ALA A 55 10.08 -5.08 12.07
N THR A 56 9.69 -4.96 10.79
CA THR A 56 10.57 -4.95 9.62
C THR A 56 11.16 -3.58 9.28
N ALA A 57 10.73 -2.51 10.00
CA ALA A 57 11.26 -1.17 9.76
C ALA A 57 12.71 -1.08 10.24
N ALA A 58 13.56 -0.45 9.41
CA ALA A 58 14.93 -0.14 9.82
C ALA A 58 14.90 0.72 11.10
N LYS A 59 15.57 0.25 12.14
CA LYS A 59 15.75 1.03 13.37
C LYS A 59 16.81 2.08 13.11
N THR A 60 16.59 3.30 13.60
CA THR A 60 17.61 4.34 13.61
C THR A 60 18.50 4.17 14.85
N ASP A 61 19.80 4.24 14.67
CA ASP A 61 20.77 4.18 15.79
C ASP A 61 20.71 5.43 16.68
N ASP A 62 20.13 6.54 16.17
CA ASP A 62 19.95 7.81 16.86
C ASP A 62 18.47 8.04 17.21
N GLY A 63 18.01 7.37 18.27
CA GLY A 63 16.63 7.46 18.75
C GLY A 63 16.24 8.84 19.29
N ASP A 64 17.21 9.64 19.71
CA ASP A 64 16.99 11.00 20.24
C ASP A 64 16.87 12.07 19.14
N ASN A 65 17.02 11.70 17.87
CA ASN A 65 17.00 12.64 16.74
C ASN A 65 15.85 12.28 15.76
N ARG A 66 14.63 12.35 16.23
CA ARG A 66 13.42 12.08 15.46
C ARG A 66 12.55 13.33 15.38
N LYS A 67 11.52 13.33 14.54
CA LYS A 67 10.55 14.42 14.42
C LYS A 67 9.23 14.03 15.06
N LEU A 68 8.65 14.96 15.82
CA LEU A 68 7.32 14.81 16.44
C LEU A 68 6.22 14.74 15.38
N VAL A 69 5.30 13.81 15.59
CA VAL A 69 4.03 13.69 14.86
C VAL A 69 2.89 13.78 15.88
N ARG A 70 1.85 14.53 15.55
CA ARG A 70 0.60 14.61 16.31
C ARG A 70 -0.56 14.08 15.48
N VAL A 71 -1.60 13.62 16.16
CA VAL A 71 -2.87 13.26 15.51
C VAL A 71 -3.34 14.42 14.62
N GLY A 72 -3.70 14.08 13.37
CA GLY A 72 -4.13 15.06 12.36
C GLY A 72 -2.99 15.70 11.54
N ASP A 73 -1.72 15.51 11.90
CA ASP A 73 -0.61 15.89 11.03
C ASP A 73 -0.59 15.03 9.75
N PHE A 74 -0.35 15.64 8.61
CA PHE A 74 0.00 14.93 7.40
C PHE A 74 1.50 14.63 7.39
N VAL A 75 1.86 13.38 7.16
CA VAL A 75 3.25 12.93 7.13
C VAL A 75 3.54 12.28 5.78
N ILE A 76 4.65 12.66 5.14
CA ILE A 76 5.09 12.09 3.86
C ILE A 76 6.58 11.76 3.90
N ASN A 77 6.94 10.60 3.35
CA ASN A 77 8.34 10.26 3.13
C ASN A 77 8.89 11.08 1.96
N SER A 78 9.99 11.79 2.19
CA SER A 78 10.56 12.69 1.20
C SER A 78 11.36 11.98 0.09
N ARG A 79 11.72 10.71 0.26
CA ARG A 79 12.54 9.94 -0.68
C ARG A 79 11.70 9.28 -1.78
N SER A 80 12.23 9.26 -2.98
CA SER A 80 11.59 8.67 -4.16
C SER A 80 11.48 7.14 -4.14
N ASP A 81 12.38 6.45 -3.41
CA ASP A 81 12.33 5.00 -3.19
C ASP A 81 11.15 4.56 -2.30
N ARG A 82 10.53 5.50 -1.60
CA ARG A 82 9.34 5.32 -0.76
C ARG A 82 8.11 6.05 -1.31
N ARG A 83 7.99 6.06 -2.63
CA ARG A 83 6.93 6.75 -3.35
C ARG A 83 5.54 6.38 -2.84
N GLY A 84 4.71 7.37 -2.59
CA GLY A 84 3.35 7.19 -2.07
C GLY A 84 3.26 6.85 -0.57
N SER A 85 4.40 6.75 0.14
CA SER A 85 4.37 6.56 1.59
C SER A 85 4.04 7.87 2.28
N CYS A 86 2.78 8.05 2.66
CA CYS A 86 2.26 9.24 3.33
C CYS A 86 0.95 8.92 4.06
N GLY A 87 0.42 9.89 4.79
CA GLY A 87 -0.93 9.82 5.37
C GLY A 87 -1.17 10.86 6.46
N ILE A 88 -2.44 11.04 6.81
CA ILE A 88 -2.83 11.76 8.01
C ILE A 88 -2.62 10.84 9.21
N SER A 89 -1.88 11.29 10.21
CA SER A 89 -1.58 10.47 11.37
C SER A 89 -2.80 10.32 12.29
N PRO A 90 -3.22 9.08 12.59
CA PRO A 90 -4.19 8.84 13.63
C PRO A 90 -3.55 8.74 15.02
N LEU A 91 -2.22 8.85 15.11
CA LEU A 91 -1.42 8.61 16.30
C LEU A 91 -0.48 9.78 16.59
N ASP A 92 -0.25 10.03 17.87
CA ASP A 92 0.91 10.77 18.34
C ASP A 92 2.13 9.86 18.34
N GLY A 93 3.30 10.41 17.99
CA GLY A 93 4.53 9.62 17.98
C GLY A 93 5.69 10.33 17.31
N SER A 94 6.66 9.56 16.84
CA SER A 94 7.86 10.11 16.20
C SER A 94 8.20 9.38 14.91
N VAL A 95 8.75 10.11 13.95
CA VAL A 95 9.24 9.56 12.68
C VAL A 95 10.68 9.99 12.41
N SER A 96 11.34 9.30 11.47
CA SER A 96 12.70 9.64 11.09
C SER A 96 12.79 11.02 10.42
N LEU A 97 13.98 11.64 10.44
CA LEU A 97 14.23 13.00 9.92
C LEU A 97 13.93 13.18 8.44
N ILE A 98 13.94 12.10 7.66
CA ILE A 98 13.63 12.13 6.22
C ILE A 98 12.18 12.49 5.92
N ASN A 99 11.29 12.33 6.89
CA ASN A 99 9.87 12.62 6.69
C ASN A 99 9.60 14.12 6.81
N ILE A 100 8.62 14.59 6.04
CA ILE A 100 8.04 15.93 6.15
C ILE A 100 6.74 15.79 6.93
N ILE A 101 6.59 16.56 8.00
CA ILE A 101 5.39 16.58 8.84
C ILE A 101 4.72 17.93 8.65
N LEU A 102 3.43 17.92 8.36
CA LEU A 102 2.65 19.11 8.04
C LEU A 102 1.42 19.22 8.93
N THR A 103 1.30 20.35 9.62
CA THR A 103 0.13 20.69 10.44
C THR A 103 -0.82 21.57 9.64
N PRO A 104 -2.13 21.28 9.60
CA PRO A 104 -3.11 22.13 8.94
C PRO A 104 -3.14 23.56 9.52
N ARG A 105 -3.21 24.59 8.66
CA ARG A 105 -3.35 26.01 9.06
C ARG A 105 -4.79 26.45 9.24
N THR A 106 -5.71 25.76 8.57
CA THR A 106 -7.14 26.12 8.53
C THR A 106 -8.00 24.89 8.69
N ALA A 107 -9.29 25.08 8.92
CA ALA A 107 -10.24 23.97 8.89
C ALA A 107 -10.27 23.35 7.49
N MET A 108 -9.87 22.08 7.41
CA MET A 108 -9.82 21.28 6.19
C MET A 108 -10.15 19.83 6.54
N HIS A 109 -10.84 19.12 5.63
CA HIS A 109 -11.25 17.75 5.89
C HIS A 109 -10.07 16.79 5.71
N PRO A 110 -9.59 16.11 6.75
CA PRO A 110 -8.37 15.30 6.67
C PRO A 110 -8.50 14.16 5.65
N GLY A 111 -9.66 13.48 5.58
CA GLY A 111 -9.90 12.39 4.65
C GLY A 111 -9.76 12.80 3.18
N TYR A 112 -10.25 14.01 2.80
CA TYR A 112 -10.09 14.52 1.44
C TYR A 112 -8.60 14.66 1.06
N TYR A 113 -7.81 15.30 1.91
CA TYR A 113 -6.38 15.48 1.64
C TYR A 113 -5.60 14.18 1.76
N ASN A 114 -6.02 13.27 2.64
CA ASN A 114 -5.45 11.93 2.67
C ASN A 114 -5.62 11.22 1.32
N TRP A 115 -6.82 11.22 0.75
CA TRP A 115 -7.08 10.66 -0.58
C TRP A 115 -6.30 11.38 -1.69
N LEU A 116 -6.33 12.72 -1.69
CA LEU A 116 -5.62 13.52 -2.69
C LEU A 116 -4.13 13.18 -2.74
N PHE A 117 -3.50 13.11 -1.57
CA PHE A 117 -2.05 12.88 -1.46
C PHE A 117 -1.64 11.41 -1.69
N HIS A 118 -2.58 10.48 -1.67
CA HIS A 118 -2.33 9.09 -2.08
C HIS A 118 -2.51 8.86 -3.59
N THR A 119 -2.93 9.84 -4.35
CA THR A 119 -3.01 9.68 -5.81
C THR A 119 -1.63 9.55 -6.44
N THR A 120 -1.52 8.70 -7.48
CA THR A 120 -0.30 8.59 -8.28
C THR A 120 0.10 9.92 -8.91
N LEU A 121 -0.89 10.71 -9.34
CA LEU A 121 -0.67 12.03 -9.93
C LEU A 121 0.00 12.99 -8.94
N PHE A 122 -0.44 13.01 -7.69
CA PHE A 122 0.23 13.83 -6.67
C PHE A 122 1.63 13.29 -6.36
N ALA A 123 1.79 11.98 -6.25
CA ALA A 123 3.11 11.39 -6.03
C ALA A 123 4.09 11.74 -7.16
N ASP A 124 3.62 11.71 -8.43
CA ASP A 124 4.42 12.12 -9.58
C ASP A 124 4.82 13.58 -9.50
N GLU A 125 3.89 14.46 -9.21
CA GLU A 125 4.16 15.88 -9.05
C GLU A 125 5.10 16.16 -7.87
N PHE A 126 4.90 15.51 -6.72
CA PHE A 126 5.75 15.67 -5.55
C PHE A 126 7.20 15.29 -5.83
N TYR A 127 7.44 14.14 -6.42
CA TYR A 127 8.81 13.66 -6.68
C TYR A 127 9.48 14.36 -7.88
N LYS A 128 8.73 14.97 -8.77
CA LYS A 128 9.25 15.82 -9.84
C LYS A 128 10.08 17.01 -9.31
N TRP A 129 9.73 17.50 -8.12
CA TRP A 129 10.43 18.60 -7.45
C TRP A 129 11.64 18.14 -6.61
N GLY A 130 11.95 16.86 -6.62
CA GLY A 130 13.07 16.32 -5.85
C GLY A 130 14.42 16.70 -6.42
N HIS A 131 15.45 16.56 -5.59
CA HIS A 131 16.85 16.77 -5.93
C HIS A 131 17.69 15.65 -5.35
N GLY A 132 18.71 15.20 -6.08
CA GLY A 132 19.63 14.16 -5.68
C GLY A 132 20.64 13.85 -6.78
N ILE A 133 21.76 13.22 -6.41
CA ILE A 133 22.80 12.84 -7.38
C ILE A 133 22.48 11.46 -7.98
N VAL A 134 21.82 10.59 -7.21
CA VAL A 134 21.41 9.25 -7.60
C VAL A 134 19.94 9.02 -7.24
N ALA A 135 19.28 8.10 -7.93
CA ALA A 135 17.84 7.90 -7.82
C ALA A 135 17.37 7.56 -6.39
N ASP A 136 18.12 6.79 -5.63
CA ASP A 136 17.81 6.40 -4.25
C ASP A 136 18.02 7.54 -3.22
N LEU A 137 18.74 8.59 -3.60
CA LEU A 137 18.93 9.81 -2.81
C LEU A 137 18.08 10.98 -3.27
N TRP A 138 17.23 10.76 -4.29
CA TRP A 138 16.31 11.78 -4.78
C TRP A 138 15.27 12.14 -3.72
N THR A 139 15.29 13.37 -3.28
CA THR A 139 14.52 13.84 -2.12
C THR A 139 13.82 15.15 -2.42
N THR A 140 12.52 15.21 -2.15
CA THR A 140 11.73 16.44 -2.20
C THR A 140 11.67 17.03 -0.80
N ARG A 141 12.07 18.30 -0.64
CA ARG A 141 12.07 19.01 0.64
C ARG A 141 10.80 19.83 0.79
N TRP A 142 10.56 20.34 2.00
CA TRP A 142 9.43 21.24 2.26
C TRP A 142 9.44 22.49 1.38
N GLN A 143 10.61 23.04 1.10
CA GLN A 143 10.74 24.26 0.30
C GLN A 143 10.18 24.10 -1.12
N GLU A 144 10.33 22.93 -1.70
CA GLU A 144 9.76 22.57 -2.99
C GLU A 144 8.28 22.19 -2.83
N MET A 145 7.96 21.30 -1.89
CA MET A 145 6.59 20.81 -1.65
C MET A 145 5.58 21.94 -1.39
N LYS A 146 5.96 22.96 -0.62
CA LYS A 146 5.07 24.09 -0.29
C LYS A 146 4.58 24.86 -1.50
N SER A 147 5.29 24.77 -2.64
CA SER A 147 4.96 25.45 -3.90
C SER A 147 4.00 24.66 -4.78
N ILE A 148 3.80 23.37 -4.50
CA ILE A 148 2.86 22.51 -5.24
C ILE A 148 1.45 23.05 -5.03
N THR A 149 0.72 23.19 -6.13
CA THR A 149 -0.68 23.65 -6.12
C THR A 149 -1.62 22.45 -6.11
N VAL A 150 -2.65 22.53 -5.29
CA VAL A 150 -3.67 21.49 -5.10
C VAL A 150 -5.08 22.06 -5.23
N PRO A 151 -6.07 21.23 -5.64
CA PRO A 151 -7.46 21.64 -5.69
C PRO A 151 -8.07 21.72 -4.29
N VAL A 152 -8.88 22.76 -4.06
CA VAL A 152 -9.51 23.05 -2.76
C VAL A 152 -11.02 23.22 -2.96
N PRO A 153 -11.81 22.15 -2.84
CA PRO A 153 -13.26 22.22 -2.73
C PRO A 153 -13.69 22.94 -1.44
N LYS A 154 -14.94 23.38 -1.35
CA LYS A 154 -15.53 23.81 -0.07
C LYS A 154 -15.55 22.64 0.91
N TYR A 155 -15.43 22.92 2.22
CA TYR A 155 -15.33 21.88 3.28
C TYR A 155 -16.41 20.79 3.17
N ALA A 156 -17.68 21.15 3.02
CA ALA A 156 -18.78 20.20 2.85
C ALA A 156 -18.66 19.32 1.58
N GLU A 157 -17.91 19.77 0.58
CA GLU A 157 -17.62 18.94 -0.61
C GLU A 157 -16.40 18.06 -0.39
N GLN A 158 -15.39 18.52 0.37
CA GLN A 158 -14.28 17.69 0.81
C GLN A 158 -14.79 16.47 1.63
N GLU A 159 -15.69 16.73 2.57
CA GLU A 159 -16.33 15.70 3.40
C GLU A 159 -17.09 14.67 2.54
N ARG A 160 -17.91 15.13 1.60
CA ARG A 160 -18.64 14.22 0.70
C ARG A 160 -17.73 13.39 -0.21
N ILE A 161 -16.64 13.99 -0.70
CA ILE A 161 -15.66 13.27 -1.52
C ILE A 161 -14.96 12.21 -0.68
N ALA A 162 -14.52 12.55 0.54
CA ALA A 162 -13.89 11.60 1.44
C ALA A 162 -14.82 10.43 1.76
N ALA A 163 -16.05 10.71 2.21
CA ALA A 163 -17.02 9.67 2.54
C ALA A 163 -17.36 8.76 1.34
N PHE A 164 -17.46 9.32 0.14
CA PHE A 164 -17.67 8.54 -1.07
C PHE A 164 -16.49 7.60 -1.36
N LEU A 165 -15.25 8.12 -1.31
CA LEU A 165 -14.05 7.33 -1.56
C LEU A 165 -13.83 6.26 -0.48
N ASP A 166 -14.11 6.59 0.79
CA ASP A 166 -14.02 5.62 1.89
C ASP A 166 -14.97 4.44 1.67
N ALA A 167 -16.21 4.70 1.24
CA ALA A 167 -17.20 3.65 0.97
C ALA A 167 -16.83 2.81 -0.27
N GLU A 168 -16.56 3.44 -1.40
CA GLU A 168 -16.25 2.75 -2.66
C GLU A 168 -14.95 1.93 -2.56
N CYS A 169 -13.90 2.50 -1.96
CA CYS A 169 -12.64 1.78 -1.81
C CYS A 169 -12.76 0.62 -0.83
N ALA A 170 -13.51 0.76 0.27
CA ALA A 170 -13.77 -0.33 1.19
C ALA A 170 -14.53 -1.50 0.51
N GLU A 171 -15.50 -1.20 -0.36
CA GLU A 171 -16.21 -2.22 -1.13
C GLU A 171 -15.27 -2.94 -2.12
N ILE A 172 -14.44 -2.17 -2.85
CA ILE A 172 -13.42 -2.72 -3.75
C ILE A 172 -12.43 -3.61 -3.00
N ASP A 173 -11.93 -3.17 -1.84
CA ASP A 173 -11.00 -3.94 -1.01
C ASP A 173 -11.63 -5.24 -0.52
N ALA A 174 -12.90 -5.23 -0.12
CA ALA A 174 -13.63 -6.43 0.26
C ALA A 174 -13.76 -7.44 -0.91
N VAL A 175 -13.97 -6.95 -2.14
CA VAL A 175 -13.99 -7.81 -3.35
C VAL A 175 -12.60 -8.38 -3.63
N LEU A 176 -11.55 -7.58 -3.50
CA LEU A 176 -10.17 -8.02 -3.68
C LEU A 176 -9.78 -9.14 -2.69
N GLU A 177 -10.15 -9.01 -1.42
CA GLU A 177 -9.88 -10.05 -0.41
C GLU A 177 -10.63 -11.35 -0.72
N LYS A 178 -11.91 -11.29 -1.08
CA LYS A 178 -12.68 -12.46 -1.51
C LYS A 178 -12.05 -13.13 -2.74
N THR A 179 -11.60 -12.34 -3.70
CA THR A 179 -10.96 -12.85 -4.91
C THR A 179 -9.64 -13.55 -4.59
N ARG A 180 -8.80 -12.98 -3.71
CA ARG A 180 -7.57 -13.61 -3.23
C ARG A 180 -7.85 -14.95 -2.55
N ALA A 181 -8.84 -14.98 -1.65
CA ALA A 181 -9.26 -16.22 -0.99
C ALA A 181 -9.69 -17.28 -2.00
N SER A 182 -10.50 -16.93 -3.00
CA SER A 182 -10.94 -17.83 -4.07
C SER A 182 -9.76 -18.37 -4.87
N ILE A 183 -8.76 -17.55 -5.19
CA ILE A 183 -7.55 -18.00 -5.90
C ILE A 183 -6.81 -19.08 -5.08
N GLU A 184 -6.67 -18.91 -3.78
CA GLU A 184 -6.02 -19.91 -2.92
C GLU A 184 -6.82 -21.21 -2.85
N GLU A 185 -8.17 -21.12 -2.81
CA GLU A 185 -9.05 -22.30 -2.89
C GLU A 185 -8.90 -23.04 -4.21
N TYR A 186 -8.87 -22.35 -5.33
CA TYR A 186 -8.65 -22.97 -6.65
C TYR A 186 -7.27 -23.61 -6.78
N LYS A 187 -6.22 -23.05 -6.17
CA LYS A 187 -4.89 -23.68 -6.11
C LYS A 187 -4.95 -25.01 -5.36
N LYS A 188 -5.64 -25.05 -4.20
CA LYS A 188 -5.85 -26.28 -3.43
C LYS A 188 -6.66 -27.31 -4.22
N LEU A 189 -7.77 -26.89 -4.85
CA LEU A 189 -8.61 -27.74 -5.68
C LEU A 189 -7.82 -28.35 -6.85
N LYS A 190 -7.04 -27.51 -7.55
CA LYS A 190 -6.16 -27.99 -8.63
C LYS A 190 -5.22 -29.09 -8.14
N GLN A 191 -4.57 -28.89 -7.00
CA GLN A 191 -3.67 -29.89 -6.42
C GLN A 191 -4.41 -31.17 -6.02
N ALA A 192 -5.60 -31.05 -5.43
CA ALA A 192 -6.43 -32.20 -5.06
C ALA A 192 -6.86 -33.02 -6.29
N VAL A 193 -7.32 -32.34 -7.36
CA VAL A 193 -7.71 -33.00 -8.63
C VAL A 193 -6.52 -33.72 -9.27
N ILE A 194 -5.34 -33.08 -9.31
CA ILE A 194 -4.11 -33.73 -9.82
C ILE A 194 -3.78 -34.96 -8.99
N THR A 195 -3.73 -34.82 -7.66
CA THR A 195 -3.42 -35.93 -6.75
C THR A 195 -4.40 -37.09 -6.94
N GLN A 196 -5.70 -36.81 -6.96
CA GLN A 196 -6.72 -37.81 -7.19
C GLN A 196 -6.55 -38.51 -8.54
N ALA A 197 -6.33 -37.73 -9.61
CA ALA A 197 -6.18 -38.32 -10.95
C ALA A 197 -4.95 -39.24 -11.07
N VAL A 198 -3.81 -38.84 -10.48
CA VAL A 198 -2.56 -39.62 -10.58
C VAL A 198 -2.46 -40.78 -9.58
N THR A 199 -3.25 -40.75 -8.50
CA THR A 199 -3.24 -41.84 -7.49
C THR A 199 -4.45 -42.77 -7.60
N LYS A 200 -5.63 -42.25 -7.97
CA LYS A 200 -6.88 -43.04 -8.01
C LYS A 200 -7.44 -43.21 -9.42
N GLY A 201 -6.83 -42.55 -10.40
CA GLY A 201 -7.34 -42.52 -11.78
C GLY A 201 -8.52 -41.61 -11.96
N VAL A 202 -9.02 -41.51 -13.21
CA VAL A 202 -10.12 -40.62 -13.62
C VAL A 202 -11.50 -41.28 -13.72
N ARG A 203 -11.58 -42.60 -13.47
CA ARG A 203 -12.84 -43.35 -13.50
C ARG A 203 -13.31 -43.63 -12.07
N GLY A 204 -14.58 -43.36 -11.78
CA GLY A 204 -15.17 -43.47 -10.44
C GLY A 204 -15.49 -44.91 -9.96
N ASP A 205 -15.76 -45.83 -10.87
CA ASP A 205 -16.33 -47.14 -10.55
C ASP A 205 -15.24 -48.24 -10.56
N ARG A 206 -14.22 -48.09 -9.73
CA ARG A 206 -13.12 -49.05 -9.66
C ARG A 206 -13.02 -49.68 -8.30
N SER A 207 -12.68 -50.95 -8.26
CA SER A 207 -12.20 -51.58 -7.02
C SER A 207 -10.86 -50.94 -6.63
N MET A 208 -10.72 -50.62 -5.36
CA MET A 208 -9.53 -49.98 -4.81
C MET A 208 -8.78 -50.99 -3.94
N LYS A 209 -7.45 -50.84 -3.84
CA LYS A 209 -6.57 -51.59 -2.90
C LYS A 209 -5.63 -50.63 -2.20
N ASP A 210 -5.22 -50.95 -0.99
CA ASP A 210 -4.19 -50.20 -0.29
C ASP A 210 -2.85 -50.33 -1.06
N SER A 211 -2.23 -49.17 -1.34
CA SER A 211 -0.92 -49.16 -1.96
C SER A 211 0.22 -49.57 -1.01
N GLY A 212 -0.02 -49.57 0.31
CA GLY A 212 0.99 -49.72 1.34
C GLY A 212 1.99 -48.56 1.40
N ILE A 213 1.62 -47.40 0.83
CA ILE A 213 2.42 -46.17 0.84
C ILE A 213 1.56 -45.06 1.41
N GLU A 214 1.88 -44.58 2.59
CA GLU A 214 1.07 -43.66 3.40
C GLU A 214 0.57 -42.40 2.62
N TRP A 215 1.44 -41.74 1.88
CA TRP A 215 1.07 -40.51 1.14
C TRP A 215 0.24 -40.78 -0.13
N ILE A 216 0.22 -42.01 -0.67
CA ILE A 216 -0.61 -42.42 -1.81
C ILE A 216 -1.97 -42.90 -1.33
N GLY A 217 -2.00 -43.71 -0.26
CA GLY A 217 -3.19 -44.37 0.25
C GLY A 217 -3.69 -45.46 -0.70
N GLU A 218 -4.98 -45.40 -1.05
CA GLU A 218 -5.61 -46.38 -1.96
C GLU A 218 -5.37 -46.04 -3.44
N ILE A 219 -5.13 -47.10 -4.24
CA ILE A 219 -4.97 -47.06 -5.70
C ILE A 219 -5.96 -48.03 -6.37
N PRO A 220 -6.27 -47.88 -7.67
CA PRO A 220 -7.05 -48.88 -8.42
C PRO A 220 -6.45 -50.27 -8.28
N ALA A 221 -7.33 -51.27 -8.08
CA ALA A 221 -6.90 -52.65 -7.84
C ALA A 221 -6.07 -53.26 -8.99
N GLU A 222 -6.34 -52.77 -10.21
CA GLU A 222 -5.61 -53.17 -11.41
C GLU A 222 -4.25 -52.47 -11.58
N TRP A 223 -3.90 -51.52 -10.74
CA TRP A 223 -2.61 -50.81 -10.83
C TRP A 223 -1.52 -51.55 -10.05
N ASP A 224 -0.34 -51.61 -10.64
CA ASP A 224 0.85 -52.09 -9.97
C ASP A 224 1.76 -50.96 -9.53
N LYS A 225 2.51 -51.20 -8.47
CA LYS A 225 3.51 -50.29 -7.96
C LYS A 225 4.92 -50.81 -8.30
N ASP A 226 5.78 -49.90 -8.73
CA ASP A 226 7.18 -50.21 -8.93
C ASP A 226 8.09 -49.09 -8.43
N LYS A 227 9.36 -49.41 -8.24
CA LYS A 227 10.36 -48.43 -7.85
C LYS A 227 10.74 -47.57 -9.04
N VAL A 228 10.88 -46.25 -8.82
CA VAL A 228 11.28 -45.29 -9.86
C VAL A 228 12.52 -45.73 -10.64
N ILE A 229 13.52 -46.33 -9.95
CA ILE A 229 14.75 -46.82 -10.57
C ILE A 229 14.54 -47.97 -11.58
N ARG A 230 13.40 -48.69 -11.52
CA ARG A 230 13.07 -49.74 -12.50
C ARG A 230 12.38 -49.17 -13.73
N VAL A 231 11.73 -48.01 -13.59
CA VAL A 231 10.96 -47.39 -14.66
C VAL A 231 11.82 -46.39 -15.45
N PHE A 232 12.78 -45.76 -14.80
CA PHE A 232 13.66 -44.76 -15.42
C PHE A 232 15.13 -45.19 -15.27
N SER A 233 15.88 -45.13 -16.40
CA SER A 233 17.34 -45.23 -16.38
C SER A 233 17.95 -43.87 -16.12
N VAL A 234 18.92 -43.80 -15.20
CA VAL A 234 19.73 -42.57 -15.01
C VAL A 234 20.70 -42.51 -16.19
N ILE A 235 20.54 -41.50 -17.04
CA ILE A 235 21.54 -41.17 -18.05
C ILE A 235 22.67 -40.47 -17.28
N GLY A 236 23.76 -41.21 -17.03
CA GLY A 236 24.97 -40.63 -16.42
C GLY A 236 25.58 -39.58 -17.34
N SER A 237 25.91 -38.45 -16.77
CA SER A 237 26.73 -37.38 -17.38
C SER A 237 28.18 -37.83 -17.45
#